data_958a552dbbacabc561156ecdd5bdbeeb
#
_entry.id   958a552dbbacabc561156ecdd5bdbeeb
#
_cell.length_a   1.000
_cell.length_b   1.000
_cell.length_c   1.000
_cell.angle_alpha   90.00
_cell.angle_beta   90.00
_cell.angle_gamma   90.00
#
_symmetry.space_group_name_H-M   'P 1'
#
loop_
_entity.id
_entity.type
_entity.pdbx_description
1 polymer ?
#
loop_
_entity_poly.entity_id
_entity_poly.type
_entity_poly.pdbx_seq_one_letter_code
_entity_poly.pdbx_strand_id
1 'polypeptide(L)'
;VPFRTGDAYAKGGRERYGLTRSTEADFARCLHDSADRTVPPVARAARVYLDVAFFHPFDDGNARSALLALVFVLAREGVALDEVGPLQTTRHADDPAGAEDLVRLVALLVRASARRSGR
;
A
#
# COMPACT_ATOMS: atom_id res chain seq x y z
N VAL A 1 -3.31 5.83 -15.95
CA VAL A 1 -4.68 5.32 -15.79
C VAL A 1 -5.45 6.29 -14.91
N PRO A 2 -6.59 6.78 -15.35
CA PRO A 2 -7.37 7.71 -14.54
C PRO A 2 -7.97 7.03 -13.30
N PHE A 3 -8.22 7.83 -12.28
CA PHE A 3 -8.96 7.39 -11.10
C PHE A 3 -10.36 6.92 -11.51
N ARG A 4 -10.91 5.91 -10.83
CA ARG A 4 -12.25 5.41 -11.14
C ARG A 4 -13.31 6.51 -11.04
N THR A 5 -14.36 6.37 -11.81
CA THR A 5 -15.44 7.36 -11.88
C THR A 5 -16.72 6.92 -11.17
N GLY A 6 -16.76 5.68 -10.69
CA GLY A 6 -17.90 5.13 -9.95
C GLY A 6 -17.44 4.38 -8.72
N ASP A 7 -18.40 3.81 -7.98
CA ASP A 7 -18.10 3.00 -6.81
C ASP A 7 -17.32 1.75 -7.21
N ALA A 8 -16.38 1.34 -6.35
CA ALA A 8 -15.69 0.08 -6.49
C ALA A 8 -16.18 -0.90 -5.40
N TYR A 9 -16.06 -2.17 -5.68
CA TYR A 9 -16.52 -3.23 -4.77
C TYR A 9 -15.43 -4.27 -4.59
N ALA A 10 -15.42 -4.90 -3.43
CA ALA A 10 -14.51 -6.00 -3.11
C ALA A 10 -15.26 -7.11 -2.41
N LYS A 11 -14.61 -8.28 -2.31
CA LYS A 11 -15.13 -9.46 -1.61
C LYS A 11 -16.54 -9.86 -2.08
N GLY A 12 -16.71 -9.96 -3.40
CA GLY A 12 -17.98 -10.36 -4.00
C GLY A 12 -19.10 -9.34 -3.79
N GLY A 13 -18.76 -8.07 -3.69
CA GLY A 13 -19.71 -6.98 -3.50
C GLY A 13 -20.03 -6.68 -2.03
N ARG A 14 -19.40 -7.39 -1.09
CA ARG A 14 -19.65 -7.17 0.35
C ARG A 14 -19.02 -5.90 0.90
N GLU A 15 -17.98 -5.40 0.26
CA GLU A 15 -17.36 -4.13 0.61
C GLU A 15 -17.55 -3.14 -0.54
N ARG A 16 -17.98 -1.93 -0.20
CA ARG A 16 -18.18 -0.85 -1.16
C ARG A 16 -17.21 0.28 -0.88
N TYR A 17 -16.60 0.78 -1.94
CA TYR A 17 -15.70 1.94 -1.89
C TYR A 17 -16.33 3.08 -2.70
N GLY A 18 -16.96 4.01 -2.00
CA GLY A 18 -17.66 5.12 -2.62
C GLY A 18 -16.74 6.24 -3.10
N LEU A 19 -17.34 7.27 -3.66
CA LEU A 19 -16.65 8.48 -4.07
C LEU A 19 -17.29 9.69 -3.39
N THR A 20 -16.42 10.63 -2.99
CA THR A 20 -16.82 11.96 -2.56
C THR A 20 -16.13 12.98 -3.46
N ARG A 21 -16.41 14.26 -3.27
CA ARG A 21 -15.75 15.33 -4.04
C ARG A 21 -14.24 15.34 -3.84
N SER A 22 -13.77 14.91 -2.67
CA SER A 22 -12.35 15.00 -2.29
C SER A 22 -11.59 13.70 -2.48
N THR A 23 -12.24 12.58 -2.81
CA THR A 23 -11.60 11.25 -2.84
C THR A 23 -10.35 11.23 -3.73
N GLU A 24 -10.47 11.67 -4.97
CA GLU A 24 -9.34 11.65 -5.92
C GLU A 24 -8.21 12.57 -5.47
N ALA A 25 -8.53 13.79 -5.00
CA ALA A 25 -7.54 14.75 -4.52
C ALA A 25 -6.85 14.26 -3.26
N ASP A 26 -7.58 13.64 -2.35
CA ASP A 26 -7.02 13.07 -1.13
C ASP A 26 -6.07 11.93 -1.45
N PHE A 27 -6.43 11.07 -2.40
CA PHE A 27 -5.54 10.00 -2.86
C PHE A 27 -4.27 10.56 -3.50
N ALA A 28 -4.40 11.57 -4.36
CA ALA A 28 -3.24 12.23 -5.00
C ALA A 28 -2.29 12.81 -3.95
N ARG A 29 -2.82 13.42 -2.89
CA ARG A 29 -2.02 13.94 -1.79
C ARG A 29 -1.27 12.82 -1.06
N CYS A 30 -1.93 11.71 -0.78
CA CYS A 30 -1.30 10.55 -0.15
C CYS A 30 -0.17 9.98 -1.00
N LEU A 31 -0.36 9.89 -2.32
CA LEU A 31 0.70 9.45 -3.23
C LEU A 31 1.89 10.42 -3.21
N HIS A 32 1.63 11.71 -3.20
CA HIS A 32 2.68 12.71 -3.11
C HIS A 32 3.48 12.54 -1.81
N ASP A 33 2.79 12.33 -0.69
CA ASP A 33 3.43 12.13 0.62
C ASP A 33 4.29 10.87 0.66
N SER A 34 3.98 9.85 -0.15
CA SER A 34 4.79 8.64 -0.22
C SER A 34 6.20 8.87 -0.77
N ALA A 35 6.45 10.01 -1.39
CA ALA A 35 7.77 10.41 -1.88
C ALA A 35 8.57 11.24 -0.87
N ASP A 36 8.02 11.50 0.30
CA ASP A 36 8.67 12.31 1.34
C ASP A 36 9.83 11.55 1.98
N ARG A 37 11.05 11.92 1.63
CA ARG A 37 12.26 11.26 2.09
C ARG A 37 12.62 11.52 3.55
N THR A 38 11.90 12.40 4.24
CA THR A 38 12.04 12.58 5.70
C THR A 38 11.42 11.43 6.47
N VAL A 39 10.55 10.63 5.82
CA VAL A 39 9.91 9.44 6.40
C VAL A 39 10.67 8.20 5.94
N PRO A 40 10.99 7.25 6.86
CA PRO A 40 11.72 6.03 6.48
C PRO A 40 11.04 5.23 5.38
N PRO A 41 11.79 4.58 4.48
CA PRO A 41 11.21 3.84 3.35
C PRO A 41 10.18 2.79 3.73
N VAL A 42 10.41 2.03 4.80
CA VAL A 42 9.49 0.99 5.26
C VAL A 42 8.14 1.61 5.65
N ALA A 43 8.16 2.74 6.37
CA ALA A 43 6.94 3.43 6.77
C ALA A 43 6.19 3.98 5.56
N ARG A 44 6.89 4.57 4.59
CA ARG A 44 6.28 5.05 3.34
C ARG A 44 5.66 3.92 2.53
N ALA A 45 6.36 2.79 2.42
CA ALA A 45 5.87 1.63 1.70
C ALA A 45 4.59 1.06 2.34
N ALA A 46 4.57 0.91 3.66
CA ALA A 46 3.37 0.47 4.37
C ALA A 46 2.22 1.46 4.18
N ARG A 47 2.50 2.75 4.24
CA ARG A 47 1.48 3.79 4.08
C ARG A 47 0.86 3.77 2.68
N VAL A 48 1.66 3.68 1.63
CA VAL A 48 1.12 3.65 0.27
C VAL A 48 0.27 2.40 0.02
N TYR A 49 0.66 1.28 0.61
CA TYR A 49 -0.16 0.06 0.56
C TYR A 49 -1.54 0.31 1.15
N LEU A 50 -1.59 0.89 2.35
CA LEU A 50 -2.85 1.18 3.03
C LEU A 50 -3.68 2.22 2.28
N ASP A 51 -3.05 3.22 1.70
CA ASP A 51 -3.75 4.26 0.93
C ASP A 51 -4.39 3.69 -0.32
N VAL A 52 -3.69 2.85 -1.08
CA VAL A 52 -4.29 2.20 -2.26
C VAL A 52 -5.44 1.27 -1.83
N ALA A 53 -5.25 0.52 -0.75
CA ALA A 53 -6.30 -0.36 -0.24
C ALA A 53 -7.52 0.41 0.27
N PHE A 54 -7.33 1.59 0.85
CA PHE A 54 -8.43 2.43 1.35
C PHE A 54 -9.16 3.14 0.22
N PHE A 55 -8.43 3.81 -0.67
CA PHE A 55 -9.04 4.63 -1.72
C PHE A 55 -9.58 3.82 -2.89
N HIS A 56 -9.05 2.63 -3.14
CA HIS A 56 -9.46 1.80 -4.28
C HIS A 56 -9.49 2.62 -5.57
N PRO A 57 -8.33 3.11 -6.05
CA PRO A 57 -8.31 4.03 -7.21
C PRO A 57 -8.80 3.43 -8.51
N PHE A 58 -8.84 2.11 -8.61
CA PHE A 58 -9.23 1.39 -9.83
C PHE A 58 -10.56 0.67 -9.63
N ASP A 59 -11.20 0.30 -10.74
CA ASP A 59 -12.43 -0.48 -10.69
C ASP A 59 -12.16 -1.90 -10.16
N ASP A 60 -10.97 -2.43 -10.44
CA ASP A 60 -10.55 -3.77 -10.02
C ASP A 60 -9.02 -3.82 -9.84
N GLY A 61 -8.55 -4.87 -9.19
CA GLY A 61 -7.11 -5.10 -9.04
C GLY A 61 -6.43 -4.21 -8.00
N ASN A 62 -7.19 -3.61 -7.07
CA ASN A 62 -6.64 -2.70 -6.08
C ASN A 62 -5.69 -3.39 -5.09
N ALA A 63 -5.97 -4.64 -4.71
CA ALA A 63 -5.09 -5.38 -3.80
C ALA A 63 -3.71 -5.61 -4.43
N ARG A 64 -3.68 -6.00 -5.71
CA ARG A 64 -2.41 -6.16 -6.44
C ARG A 64 -1.70 -4.84 -6.62
N SER A 65 -2.45 -3.78 -6.92
CA SER A 65 -1.88 -2.43 -7.07
C SER A 65 -1.29 -1.91 -5.76
N ALA A 66 -1.94 -2.20 -4.62
CA ALA A 66 -1.41 -1.85 -3.31
C ALA A 66 -0.07 -2.53 -3.06
N LEU A 67 0.04 -3.82 -3.36
CA LEU A 67 1.27 -4.57 -3.19
C LEU A 67 2.38 -4.05 -4.11
N LEU A 68 2.05 -3.79 -5.38
CA LEU A 68 3.02 -3.25 -6.34
C LEU A 68 3.50 -1.86 -5.93
N ALA A 69 2.63 -1.02 -5.40
CA ALA A 69 3.00 0.32 -4.90
C ALA A 69 3.98 0.22 -3.74
N LEU A 70 3.74 -0.68 -2.79
CA LEU A 70 4.64 -0.93 -1.67
C LEU A 70 6.03 -1.35 -2.16
N VAL A 71 6.08 -2.32 -3.05
CA VAL A 71 7.33 -2.83 -3.62
C VAL A 71 8.06 -1.73 -4.38
N PHE A 72 7.33 -0.91 -5.14
CA PHE A 72 7.89 0.20 -5.91
C PHE A 72 8.54 1.26 -5.00
N VAL A 73 7.88 1.64 -3.91
CA VAL A 73 8.42 2.63 -2.97
C VAL A 73 9.74 2.13 -2.38
N LEU A 74 9.81 0.86 -2.00
CA LEU A 74 11.05 0.26 -1.50
C LEU A 74 12.13 0.20 -2.59
N ALA A 75 11.77 -0.20 -3.80
CA ALA A 75 12.71 -0.35 -4.91
C ALA A 75 13.37 0.99 -5.27
N ARG A 76 12.65 2.09 -5.19
CA ARG A 76 13.21 3.42 -5.42
C ARG A 76 14.33 3.77 -4.45
N GLU A 77 14.32 3.19 -3.27
CA GLU A 77 15.35 3.40 -2.25
C GLU A 77 16.39 2.27 -2.25
N GLY A 78 16.41 1.45 -3.29
CA GLY A 78 17.36 0.35 -3.42
C GLY A 78 17.06 -0.84 -2.52
N VAL A 79 15.83 -0.96 -2.03
CA VAL A 79 15.40 -2.04 -1.12
C VAL A 79 14.58 -3.05 -1.90
N ALA A 80 14.99 -4.31 -1.87
CA ALA A 80 14.29 -5.38 -2.55
C ALA A 80 13.60 -6.34 -1.57
N LEU A 81 12.41 -6.81 -1.94
CA LEU A 81 11.71 -7.89 -1.26
C LEU A 81 11.73 -9.13 -2.17
N ASP A 82 12.19 -10.26 -1.64
CA ASP A 82 12.16 -11.53 -2.36
C ASP A 82 10.95 -12.39 -2.00
N GLU A 83 10.18 -11.99 -0.99
CA GLU A 83 8.98 -12.67 -0.57
C GLU A 83 7.92 -11.67 -0.14
N VAL A 84 6.73 -11.75 -0.73
CA VAL A 84 5.63 -10.81 -0.49
C VAL A 84 4.33 -11.51 -0.05
N GLY A 85 4.31 -12.85 -0.07
CA GLY A 85 3.12 -13.62 0.30
C GLY A 85 2.49 -13.20 1.63
N PRO A 86 3.27 -13.03 2.72
CA PRO A 86 2.71 -12.62 4.02
C PRO A 86 2.04 -11.26 4.02
N LEU A 87 2.29 -10.40 3.02
CA LEU A 87 1.67 -9.08 2.91
C LEU A 87 0.25 -9.14 2.36
N GLN A 88 -0.18 -10.27 1.82
CA GLN A 88 -1.48 -10.41 1.15
C GLN A 88 -2.63 -10.63 2.12
N THR A 89 -2.58 -10.01 3.29
CA THR A 89 -3.64 -10.06 4.29
C THR A 89 -4.38 -8.73 4.29
N THR A 90 -5.73 -8.80 4.33
CA THR A 90 -6.57 -7.61 4.36
C THR A 90 -6.27 -6.77 5.60
N ARG A 91 -6.08 -5.46 5.38
CA ARG A 91 -5.88 -4.47 6.44
C ARG A 91 -6.68 -3.22 6.09
N HIS A 92 -7.06 -2.47 7.12
CA HIS A 92 -7.81 -1.22 6.94
C HIS A 92 -6.95 -0.04 7.37
N ALA A 93 -6.96 1.02 6.56
CA ALA A 93 -6.14 2.21 6.79
C ALA A 93 -6.54 2.97 8.06
N ASP A 94 -7.77 2.80 8.51
CA ASP A 94 -8.31 3.41 9.73
C ASP A 94 -8.09 2.56 10.98
N ASP A 95 -7.37 1.45 10.87
CA ASP A 95 -7.01 0.58 12.00
C ASP A 95 -5.54 0.82 12.38
N PRO A 96 -5.27 1.59 13.47
CA PRO A 96 -3.88 1.88 13.87
C PRO A 96 -3.07 0.63 14.22
N ALA A 97 -3.68 -0.36 14.84
CA ALA A 97 -3.00 -1.61 15.19
C ALA A 97 -2.61 -2.39 13.94
N GLY A 98 -3.50 -2.46 12.96
CA GLY A 98 -3.22 -3.10 11.68
C GLY A 98 -2.13 -2.38 10.89
N ALA A 99 -2.10 -1.05 10.95
CA ALA A 99 -1.05 -0.25 10.31
C ALA A 99 0.32 -0.52 10.95
N GLU A 100 0.40 -0.58 12.28
CA GLU A 100 1.64 -0.92 12.98
C GLU A 100 2.13 -2.32 12.63
N ASP A 101 1.23 -3.29 12.58
CA ASP A 101 1.57 -4.67 12.22
C ASP A 101 2.12 -4.74 10.81
N LEU A 102 1.55 -3.98 9.89
CA LEU A 102 2.06 -3.92 8.51
C LEU A 102 3.48 -3.37 8.47
N VAL A 103 3.75 -2.27 9.17
CA VAL A 103 5.09 -1.69 9.22
C VAL A 103 6.10 -2.70 9.77
N ARG A 104 5.76 -3.39 10.86
CA ARG A 104 6.63 -4.42 11.45
C ARG A 104 6.87 -5.58 10.49
N LEU A 105 5.84 -6.04 9.82
CA LEU A 105 5.95 -7.13 8.85
C LEU A 105 6.83 -6.75 7.67
N VAL A 106 6.64 -5.56 7.11
CA VAL A 106 7.49 -5.07 6.02
C VAL A 106 8.95 -5.00 6.47
N ALA A 107 9.21 -4.46 7.66
CA ALA A 107 10.56 -4.38 8.21
C ALA A 107 11.19 -5.76 8.35
N LEU A 108 10.45 -6.76 8.84
CA LEU A 108 10.92 -8.13 8.96
C LEU A 108 11.26 -8.74 7.60
N LEU A 109 10.41 -8.55 6.60
CA LEU A 109 10.60 -9.08 5.25
C LEU A 109 11.82 -8.43 4.57
N VAL A 110 12.01 -7.13 4.76
CA VAL A 110 13.19 -6.43 4.24
C VAL A 110 14.46 -7.01 4.83
N ARG A 111 14.51 -7.20 6.16
CA ARG A 111 15.69 -7.80 6.80
C ARG A 111 15.93 -9.24 6.36
N ALA A 112 14.87 -10.03 6.23
CA ALA A 112 14.98 -11.41 5.78
C ALA A 112 15.49 -11.49 4.34
N SER A 113 15.00 -10.64 3.45
CA SER A 113 15.46 -10.56 2.06
C SER A 113 16.94 -10.18 2.00
N ALA A 114 17.38 -9.22 2.81
CA ALA A 114 18.77 -8.79 2.88
C ALA A 114 19.67 -9.93 3.33
N ARG A 115 19.27 -10.70 4.36
CA ARG A 115 20.04 -11.86 4.82
C ARG A 115 20.19 -12.93 3.74
N ARG A 116 19.10 -13.23 3.01
CA ARG A 116 19.12 -14.22 1.92
C ARG A 116 20.03 -13.81 0.76
N SER A 117 20.13 -12.51 0.52
CA SER A 117 20.99 -11.98 -0.55
C SER A 117 22.44 -11.75 -0.11
N GLY A 118 22.78 -12.02 1.15
CA GLY A 118 24.13 -11.84 1.68
C GLY A 118 24.50 -10.39 2.00
N ARG A 119 23.52 -9.55 2.20
CA ARG A 119 23.76 -8.13 2.51
C ARG A 119 23.85 -7.86 4.00
#